data_823ec7b08f7d65f8f7b851edf86fa421
#
_entry.id   823ec7b08f7d65f8f7b851edf86fa421
#
_cell.length_a   1.000
_cell.length_b   1.000
_cell.length_c   1.000
_cell.angle_alpha   90.00
_cell.angle_beta   90.00
_cell.angle_gamma   90.00
#
_symmetry.space_group_name_H-M   'P 1'
#
loop_
_entity.id
_entity.type
_entity.pdbx_description
1 polymer ?
#
loop_
_entity_poly.entity_id
_entity_poly.type
_entity_poly.pdbx_seq_one_letter_code
_entity_poly.pdbx_strand_id
1 'polypeptide(L)'
;MRPGLAGPDRSCDDGPTMSRADDSSAPVPSSERGGPGQVVVVGAGPAGLTAAYVLAKRGVTCTVLEMDSVVGGIARTVEREGWRFDIGGHRFFTKVPEVDKLWREILGADDFLVRRRLSRIYYEGTYYDYPIRLGNALRGLGMIEAMRCGLSFLWVRLHPPRDLDTFEGWTARAFGWRLYRKFFKTYTEKVWGIPAAEIKADWAAQRIKSLTLGNLISHALAPGRKRSPVTSLIEEFHYPRLGPGMMWERARAFVEDRGSEVLLNSRLESIERSGGRAVSAVTRSSGTPRGQATAATPDDQGATATWPFDHLISSMPLSELVQAMDPPAPEEIRQAARSLRHRDFLTVALVLPAERAFPDNWIYVHSQHVRVGRVQNFGAWSPDLVKQGRTCLGLEYFVFEDDTLWSMADEDLVALGTAELETLGLIGPGDVEKGFVVRMAKAYPVYDAGYDLNVQAIRRWLEAEVPNVHPVGRNGMHRYNNQDHSMLTAMLTVESLYGEPFDTWAVNVDADYHEQQIGRQPSGAPPDSSGTGRAVPMPVGS
;
A
#
# COMPACT_ATOMS: atom_id res chain seq x y z
N MET A 1 -71.12 -16.59 32.96
CA MET A 1 -72.30 -15.76 33.22
C MET A 1 -72.05 -14.40 32.60
N ARG A 2 -72.82 -14.08 31.59
CA ARG A 2 -73.12 -12.70 31.13
C ARG A 2 -74.01 -12.01 32.17
N PRO A 3 -74.28 -10.68 32.13
CA PRO A 3 -74.33 -9.66 31.08
C PRO A 3 -73.68 -8.34 31.48
N GLY A 4 -73.44 -7.25 30.70
CA GLY A 4 -74.20 -6.65 29.62
C GLY A 4 -74.44 -5.18 29.90
N LEU A 5 -74.55 -4.38 28.81
CA LEU A 5 -75.17 -3.07 28.63
C LEU A 5 -74.22 -1.85 28.65
N ALA A 6 -73.95 -1.27 27.52
CA ALA A 6 -74.69 -0.26 26.71
C ALA A 6 -74.28 1.19 27.04
N GLY A 7 -73.87 1.90 25.99
CA GLY A 7 -73.43 3.31 25.92
C GLY A 7 -74.52 4.34 26.22
N PRO A 8 -74.35 5.66 25.97
CA PRO A 8 -74.24 6.24 24.62
C PRO A 8 -73.31 7.49 24.50
N ASP A 9 -72.86 7.67 23.29
CA ASP A 9 -72.85 8.88 22.44
C ASP A 9 -72.67 10.28 23.04
N ARG A 10 -71.67 11.01 22.56
CA ARG A 10 -71.69 12.39 22.03
C ARG A 10 -70.33 12.90 21.56
N SER A 11 -70.26 13.10 20.26
CA SER A 11 -69.94 14.34 19.50
C SER A 11 -68.61 15.09 19.71
N CYS A 12 -67.88 15.13 18.59
CA CYS A 12 -67.22 16.28 17.98
C CYS A 12 -66.18 17.06 18.81
N ASP A 13 -64.93 16.96 18.41
CA ASP A 13 -64.23 18.22 18.04
C ASP A 13 -63.03 17.94 17.12
N ASP A 14 -62.92 18.76 16.08
CA ASP A 14 -61.93 18.75 15.04
C ASP A 14 -60.57 19.26 15.58
N GLY A 15 -59.49 18.47 15.41
CA GLY A 15 -58.10 18.88 15.55
C GLY A 15 -57.30 18.53 14.30
N PRO A 16 -56.38 19.37 13.83
CA PRO A 16 -55.86 19.33 12.47
C PRO A 16 -54.96 18.12 12.22
N THR A 17 -55.26 17.44 11.12
CA THR A 17 -54.43 16.39 10.50
C THR A 17 -53.05 16.95 10.14
N MET A 18 -51.98 16.47 10.81
CA MET A 18 -50.62 16.63 10.33
C MET A 18 -50.45 15.83 9.03
N SER A 19 -50.35 16.56 7.94
CA SER A 19 -49.91 16.11 6.63
C SER A 19 -48.57 15.43 6.77
N ARG A 20 -48.47 14.15 6.35
CA ARG A 20 -47.21 13.50 6.04
C ARG A 20 -46.56 14.28 4.91
N ALA A 21 -45.41 14.89 5.18
CA ALA A 21 -44.55 15.43 4.15
C ALA A 21 -44.07 14.26 3.27
N ASP A 22 -44.48 14.30 2.03
CA ASP A 22 -43.90 13.47 0.94
C ASP A 22 -42.43 13.83 0.82
N ASP A 23 -41.56 12.95 1.27
CA ASP A 23 -40.12 12.99 1.02
C ASP A 23 -39.82 12.37 -0.36
N SER A 24 -40.39 13.00 -1.40
CA SER A 24 -40.04 12.74 -2.79
C SER A 24 -39.11 13.83 -3.28
N SER A 25 -37.90 13.91 -2.71
CA SER A 25 -36.82 14.65 -3.36
C SER A 25 -36.24 13.76 -4.46
N ALA A 26 -36.78 13.91 -5.67
CA ALA A 26 -36.13 13.42 -6.88
C ALA A 26 -34.69 13.93 -6.91
N PRO A 27 -33.69 13.12 -7.35
CA PRO A 27 -32.31 13.57 -7.46
C PRO A 27 -32.26 14.77 -8.42
N VAL A 28 -31.76 15.90 -7.90
CA VAL A 28 -31.51 17.10 -8.72
C VAL A 28 -30.50 16.74 -9.80
N PRO A 29 -30.79 16.99 -11.08
CA PRO A 29 -29.84 16.70 -12.17
C PRO A 29 -28.52 17.44 -11.93
N SER A 30 -27.41 16.74 -12.15
CA SER A 30 -26.03 17.17 -11.89
C SER A 30 -25.55 18.41 -12.67
N SER A 31 -26.35 18.96 -13.55
CA SER A 31 -26.01 20.10 -14.42
C SER A 31 -26.06 21.48 -13.74
N GLU A 32 -26.57 21.62 -12.52
CA GLU A 32 -26.68 22.93 -11.84
C GLU A 32 -25.61 23.16 -10.74
N ARG A 33 -24.79 22.18 -10.39
CA ARG A 33 -23.56 22.38 -9.63
C ARG A 33 -22.43 21.96 -10.53
N GLY A 34 -21.55 22.88 -10.90
CA GLY A 34 -20.41 22.63 -11.79
C GLY A 34 -19.62 21.38 -11.37
N GLY A 35 -20.04 20.21 -11.86
CA GLY A 35 -19.39 18.93 -11.62
C GLY A 35 -18.19 18.74 -12.53
N PRO A 36 -17.31 17.76 -12.28
CA PRO A 36 -16.07 17.55 -13.03
C PRO A 36 -16.27 17.09 -14.48
N GLY A 37 -17.51 16.99 -14.97
CA GLY A 37 -17.78 16.41 -16.29
C GLY A 37 -17.55 14.90 -16.32
N GLN A 38 -17.15 14.37 -17.46
CA GLN A 38 -16.90 12.95 -17.67
C GLN A 38 -15.52 12.56 -17.09
N VAL A 39 -15.49 11.61 -16.15
CA VAL A 39 -14.26 11.16 -15.52
C VAL A 39 -13.96 9.71 -15.89
N VAL A 40 -12.74 9.47 -16.35
CA VAL A 40 -12.18 8.13 -16.54
C VAL A 40 -11.11 7.88 -15.46
N VAL A 41 -11.14 6.70 -14.87
CA VAL A 41 -10.17 6.24 -13.85
C VAL A 41 -9.39 5.07 -14.42
N VAL A 42 -8.06 5.13 -14.41
CA VAL A 42 -7.19 4.03 -14.85
C VAL A 42 -6.55 3.34 -13.66
N GLY A 43 -6.86 2.03 -13.55
CA GLY A 43 -6.47 1.15 -12.47
C GLY A 43 -7.53 1.03 -11.36
N ALA A 44 -7.93 -0.19 -11.03
CA ALA A 44 -8.87 -0.52 -9.94
C ALA A 44 -8.16 -0.96 -8.66
N GLY A 45 -6.98 -0.42 -8.38
CA GLY A 45 -6.28 -0.56 -7.09
C GLY A 45 -6.82 0.42 -6.04
N PRO A 46 -6.18 0.49 -4.85
CA PRO A 46 -6.61 1.37 -3.75
C PRO A 46 -6.86 2.83 -4.15
N ALA A 47 -5.99 3.43 -4.96
CA ALA A 47 -6.15 4.82 -5.40
C ALA A 47 -7.33 4.98 -6.37
N GLY A 48 -7.39 4.17 -7.44
CA GLY A 48 -8.43 4.32 -8.45
C GLY A 48 -9.83 4.02 -7.92
N LEU A 49 -10.02 2.93 -7.17
CA LEU A 49 -11.31 2.63 -6.55
C LEU A 49 -11.71 3.65 -5.47
N THR A 50 -10.75 4.25 -4.75
CA THR A 50 -11.07 5.36 -3.84
C THR A 50 -11.55 6.58 -4.60
N ALA A 51 -10.91 6.95 -5.74
CA ALA A 51 -11.39 8.04 -6.57
C ALA A 51 -12.82 7.79 -7.07
N ALA A 52 -13.07 6.61 -7.64
CA ALA A 52 -14.40 6.22 -8.11
C ALA A 52 -15.44 6.21 -6.97
N TYR A 53 -15.08 5.71 -5.79
CA TYR A 53 -15.95 5.69 -4.61
C TYR A 53 -16.34 7.10 -4.16
N VAL A 54 -15.37 8.01 -4.07
CA VAL A 54 -15.61 9.41 -3.66
C VAL A 54 -16.45 10.14 -4.71
N LEU A 55 -16.22 9.92 -6.01
CA LEU A 55 -17.05 10.44 -7.10
C LEU A 55 -18.50 9.93 -6.99
N ALA A 56 -18.67 8.62 -6.81
CA ALA A 56 -19.99 7.99 -6.67
C ALA A 56 -20.76 8.52 -5.44
N LYS A 57 -20.08 8.81 -4.33
CA LYS A 57 -20.69 9.48 -3.15
C LYS A 57 -21.20 10.89 -3.46
N ARG A 58 -20.63 11.56 -4.44
CA ARG A 58 -21.04 12.88 -4.91
C ARG A 58 -22.06 12.84 -6.05
N GLY A 59 -22.53 11.64 -6.41
CA GLY A 59 -23.49 11.43 -7.50
C GLY A 59 -22.88 11.57 -8.90
N VAL A 60 -21.55 11.48 -9.02
CA VAL A 60 -20.83 11.50 -10.30
C VAL A 60 -20.49 10.06 -10.69
N THR A 61 -20.95 9.65 -11.88
CA THR A 61 -20.57 8.38 -12.48
C THR A 61 -19.22 8.50 -13.18
N CYS A 62 -18.45 7.43 -13.18
CA CYS A 62 -17.16 7.34 -13.89
C CYS A 62 -16.98 5.95 -14.50
N THR A 63 -16.06 5.83 -15.44
CA THR A 63 -15.61 4.55 -15.99
C THR A 63 -14.23 4.22 -15.41
N VAL A 64 -14.12 3.05 -14.76
CA VAL A 64 -12.86 2.53 -14.22
C VAL A 64 -12.32 1.46 -15.17
N LEU A 65 -11.11 1.65 -15.67
CA LEU A 65 -10.41 0.76 -16.60
C LEU A 65 -9.34 -0.02 -15.84
N GLU A 66 -9.49 -1.35 -15.74
CA GLU A 66 -8.54 -2.22 -15.04
C GLU A 66 -8.00 -3.30 -16.00
N MET A 67 -6.68 -3.39 -16.08
CA MET A 67 -6.02 -4.35 -16.97
C MET A 67 -6.09 -5.81 -16.48
N ASP A 68 -6.31 -6.01 -15.19
CA ASP A 68 -6.38 -7.34 -14.56
C ASP A 68 -7.84 -7.85 -14.52
N SER A 69 -8.01 -9.12 -14.26
CA SER A 69 -9.33 -9.78 -14.10
C SER A 69 -9.95 -9.58 -12.72
N VAL A 70 -9.25 -8.91 -11.79
CA VAL A 70 -9.68 -8.67 -10.42
C VAL A 70 -9.28 -7.27 -9.97
N VAL A 71 -10.05 -6.71 -9.05
CA VAL A 71 -9.76 -5.40 -8.44
C VAL A 71 -8.77 -5.51 -7.27
N GLY A 72 -8.34 -4.36 -6.74
CA GLY A 72 -7.49 -4.26 -5.55
C GLY A 72 -6.01 -4.06 -5.86
N GLY A 73 -5.56 -4.24 -7.12
CA GLY A 73 -4.17 -4.06 -7.50
C GLY A 73 -3.21 -4.87 -6.61
N ILE A 74 -2.20 -4.22 -6.03
CA ILE A 74 -1.24 -4.87 -5.10
C ILE A 74 -1.91 -5.23 -3.77
N ALA A 75 -2.96 -4.53 -3.36
CA ALA A 75 -3.69 -4.78 -2.11
C ALA A 75 -4.87 -5.76 -2.27
N ARG A 76 -4.86 -6.58 -3.31
CA ARG A 76 -5.83 -7.67 -3.48
C ARG A 76 -5.48 -8.87 -2.60
N THR A 77 -6.46 -9.68 -2.30
CA THR A 77 -6.28 -11.01 -1.71
C THR A 77 -6.46 -12.05 -2.82
N VAL A 78 -5.49 -12.93 -2.96
CA VAL A 78 -5.56 -14.02 -3.93
C VAL A 78 -6.29 -15.20 -3.29
N GLU A 79 -7.25 -15.77 -4.00
CA GLU A 79 -7.90 -17.01 -3.60
C GLU A 79 -7.51 -18.16 -4.53
N ARG A 80 -7.03 -19.27 -3.95
CA ARG A 80 -6.69 -20.49 -4.66
C ARG A 80 -7.19 -21.69 -3.85
N GLU A 81 -8.11 -22.45 -4.40
CA GLU A 81 -8.66 -23.67 -3.77
C GLU A 81 -9.16 -23.46 -2.33
N GLY A 82 -9.73 -22.29 -2.05
CA GLY A 82 -10.23 -21.90 -0.73
C GLY A 82 -9.15 -21.50 0.28
N TRP A 83 -7.90 -21.30 -0.17
CA TRP A 83 -6.84 -20.59 0.56
C TRP A 83 -6.82 -19.14 0.15
N ARG A 84 -6.66 -18.24 1.11
CA ARG A 84 -6.55 -16.81 0.86
C ARG A 84 -5.21 -16.31 1.33
N PHE A 85 -4.54 -15.53 0.50
CA PHE A 85 -3.25 -14.94 0.82
C PHE A 85 -3.03 -13.63 0.09
N ASP A 86 -2.31 -12.72 0.74
CA ASP A 86 -2.06 -11.38 0.24
C ASP A 86 -0.78 -11.32 -0.58
N ILE A 87 -0.72 -10.33 -1.46
CA ILE A 87 0.49 -9.96 -2.18
C ILE A 87 1.26 -8.97 -1.30
N GLY A 88 2.08 -9.51 -0.36
CA GLY A 88 2.72 -8.71 0.67
C GLY A 88 1.82 -8.40 1.87
N GLY A 89 2.37 -7.84 2.92
CA GLY A 89 1.64 -7.52 4.15
C GLY A 89 0.89 -6.19 4.06
N HIS A 90 -0.43 -6.21 4.18
CA HIS A 90 -1.28 -5.02 4.11
C HIS A 90 -1.97 -4.76 5.45
N ARG A 91 -1.30 -4.05 6.36
CA ARG A 91 -1.88 -3.60 7.63
C ARG A 91 -2.78 -2.38 7.42
N PHE A 92 -3.93 -2.38 8.07
CA PHE A 92 -4.81 -1.22 8.13
C PHE A 92 -4.48 -0.39 9.36
N PHE A 93 -3.62 0.56 9.15
CA PHE A 93 -3.25 1.60 10.10
C PHE A 93 -3.00 2.89 9.35
N THR A 94 -3.59 3.98 9.81
CA THR A 94 -3.38 5.31 9.24
C THR A 94 -3.38 6.38 10.33
N LYS A 95 -2.69 7.48 10.08
CA LYS A 95 -2.75 8.71 10.85
C LYS A 95 -3.75 9.71 10.28
N VAL A 96 -4.36 9.39 9.13
CA VAL A 96 -5.29 10.24 8.40
C VAL A 96 -6.73 9.86 8.78
N PRO A 97 -7.44 10.70 9.57
CA PRO A 97 -8.78 10.36 10.07
C PRO A 97 -9.79 10.13 8.96
N GLU A 98 -9.67 10.85 7.85
CA GLU A 98 -10.54 10.75 6.68
C GLU A 98 -10.44 9.37 6.02
N VAL A 99 -9.23 8.81 5.97
CA VAL A 99 -8.97 7.45 5.44
C VAL A 99 -9.51 6.39 6.40
N ASP A 100 -9.28 6.53 7.72
CA ASP A 100 -9.84 5.59 8.72
C ASP A 100 -11.37 5.58 8.66
N LYS A 101 -11.99 6.76 8.53
CA LYS A 101 -13.44 6.88 8.35
C LYS A 101 -13.91 6.15 7.10
N LEU A 102 -13.21 6.33 5.98
CA LEU A 102 -13.57 5.67 4.72
C LEU A 102 -13.42 4.15 4.81
N TRP A 103 -12.39 3.63 5.48
CA TRP A 103 -12.23 2.19 5.71
C TRP A 103 -13.44 1.59 6.45
N ARG A 104 -13.88 2.27 7.53
CA ARG A 104 -15.04 1.83 8.33
C ARG A 104 -16.35 1.96 7.59
N GLU A 105 -16.45 2.91 6.69
CA GLU A 105 -17.62 3.09 5.83
C GLU A 105 -17.74 1.94 4.81
N ILE A 106 -16.63 1.54 4.18
CA ILE A 106 -16.62 0.50 3.16
C ILE A 106 -16.84 -0.89 3.77
N LEU A 107 -16.15 -1.23 4.87
CA LEU A 107 -16.18 -2.58 5.43
C LEU A 107 -17.14 -2.77 6.61
N GLY A 108 -17.43 -1.72 7.38
CA GLY A 108 -18.10 -1.87 8.66
C GLY A 108 -17.19 -2.44 9.76
N ALA A 109 -17.66 -2.37 11.01
CA ALA A 109 -16.83 -2.71 12.17
C ALA A 109 -16.60 -4.23 12.31
N ASP A 110 -17.58 -5.06 11.95
CA ASP A 110 -17.55 -6.51 12.17
C ASP A 110 -16.57 -7.26 11.25
N ASP A 111 -16.19 -6.64 10.14
CA ASP A 111 -15.27 -7.22 9.17
C ASP A 111 -13.81 -6.83 9.40
N PHE A 112 -13.54 -5.93 10.36
CA PHE A 112 -12.19 -5.62 10.80
C PHE A 112 -11.80 -6.40 12.05
N LEU A 113 -10.78 -7.23 11.92
CA LEU A 113 -10.14 -7.90 13.05
C LEU A 113 -9.07 -6.98 13.64
N VAL A 114 -9.03 -6.86 14.96
CA VAL A 114 -7.89 -6.24 15.67
C VAL A 114 -6.81 -7.29 15.82
N ARG A 115 -5.62 -6.99 15.33
CA ARG A 115 -4.47 -7.90 15.38
C ARG A 115 -3.31 -7.27 16.14
N ARG A 116 -2.76 -8.03 17.09
CA ARG A 116 -1.51 -7.65 17.73
C ARG A 116 -0.38 -7.75 16.72
N ARG A 117 0.41 -6.69 16.64
CA ARG A 117 1.60 -6.69 15.80
C ARG A 117 2.68 -7.56 16.45
N LEU A 118 3.02 -8.66 15.80
CA LEU A 118 4.16 -9.47 16.15
C LEU A 118 5.02 -9.67 14.90
N SER A 119 6.21 -9.11 14.92
CA SER A 119 7.19 -9.29 13.85
C SER A 119 8.60 -9.32 14.43
N ARG A 120 9.46 -10.16 13.88
CA ARG A 120 10.86 -10.33 14.31
C ARG A 120 11.79 -10.35 13.11
N ILE A 121 13.06 -10.09 13.36
CA ILE A 121 14.14 -10.30 12.39
C ILE A 121 14.73 -11.69 12.67
N TYR A 122 14.84 -12.51 11.63
CA TYR A 122 15.55 -13.77 11.65
C TYR A 122 16.93 -13.60 11.00
N TYR A 123 17.98 -13.86 11.78
CA TYR A 123 19.36 -13.77 11.33
C TYR A 123 20.20 -14.90 11.95
N GLU A 124 20.79 -15.75 11.12
CA GLU A 124 21.70 -16.84 11.53
C GLU A 124 21.16 -17.68 12.71
N GLY A 125 19.95 -18.23 12.56
CA GLY A 125 19.33 -19.08 13.58
C GLY A 125 18.75 -18.34 14.80
N THR A 126 18.84 -17.01 14.85
CA THR A 126 18.42 -16.22 16.02
C THR A 126 17.31 -15.23 15.64
N TYR A 127 16.30 -15.13 16.52
CA TYR A 127 15.24 -14.13 16.40
C TYR A 127 15.59 -12.87 17.19
N TYR A 128 15.48 -11.73 16.52
CA TYR A 128 15.63 -10.40 17.09
C TYR A 128 14.30 -9.67 17.07
N ASP A 129 13.97 -8.99 18.17
CA ASP A 129 12.76 -8.17 18.23
C ASP A 129 12.77 -7.07 17.15
N TYR A 130 11.63 -6.79 16.56
CA TYR A 130 11.46 -5.63 15.70
C TYR A 130 10.37 -4.71 16.27
N PRO A 131 10.70 -3.47 16.64
CA PRO A 131 12.01 -2.82 16.51
C PRO A 131 13.07 -3.44 17.41
N ILE A 132 14.34 -3.30 17.02
CA ILE A 132 15.46 -3.89 17.74
C ILE A 132 15.49 -3.35 19.17
N ARG A 133 15.39 -4.25 20.17
CA ARG A 133 15.56 -3.95 21.59
C ARG A 133 16.98 -4.28 22.01
N LEU A 134 17.65 -3.34 22.71
CA LEU A 134 19.06 -3.52 23.07
C LEU A 134 19.32 -4.82 23.87
N GLY A 135 18.48 -5.15 24.84
CA GLY A 135 18.63 -6.38 25.63
C GLY A 135 18.52 -7.67 24.81
N ASN A 136 17.58 -7.73 23.86
CA ASN A 136 17.42 -8.86 22.95
C ASN A 136 18.59 -8.91 21.96
N ALA A 137 18.99 -7.76 21.38
CA ALA A 137 20.13 -7.67 20.47
C ALA A 137 21.46 -8.11 21.13
N LEU A 138 21.72 -7.70 22.38
CA LEU A 138 22.91 -8.09 23.13
C LEU A 138 22.95 -9.59 23.42
N ARG A 139 21.81 -10.20 23.79
CA ARG A 139 21.73 -11.65 23.99
C ARG A 139 21.96 -12.43 22.70
N GLY A 140 21.32 -12.00 21.60
CA GLY A 140 21.43 -12.68 20.33
C GLY A 140 22.82 -12.54 19.66
N LEU A 141 23.47 -11.38 19.80
CA LEU A 141 24.80 -11.15 19.25
C LEU A 141 25.92 -11.76 20.12
N GLY A 142 25.70 -11.90 21.41
CA GLY A 142 26.73 -12.22 22.37
C GLY A 142 27.64 -11.04 22.74
N MET A 143 28.32 -11.11 23.88
CA MET A 143 29.11 -10.02 24.47
C MET A 143 30.23 -9.49 23.55
N ILE A 144 30.99 -10.41 22.94
CA ILE A 144 32.15 -10.06 22.11
C ILE A 144 31.70 -9.28 20.85
N GLU A 145 30.65 -9.76 20.21
CA GLU A 145 30.14 -9.14 18.98
C GLU A 145 29.47 -7.79 19.31
N ALA A 146 28.77 -7.68 20.42
CA ALA A 146 28.21 -6.43 20.91
C ALA A 146 29.30 -5.37 21.16
N MET A 147 30.42 -5.75 21.80
CA MET A 147 31.57 -4.85 21.97
C MET A 147 32.17 -4.40 20.63
N ARG A 148 32.33 -5.32 19.67
CA ARG A 148 32.81 -4.98 18.32
C ARG A 148 31.87 -4.01 17.61
N CYS A 149 30.56 -4.14 17.78
CA CYS A 149 29.57 -3.20 17.26
C CYS A 149 29.71 -1.82 17.91
N GLY A 150 29.91 -1.77 19.24
CA GLY A 150 30.16 -0.52 19.98
C GLY A 150 31.44 0.19 19.51
N LEU A 151 32.54 -0.55 19.36
CA LEU A 151 33.80 0.00 18.83
C LEU A 151 33.63 0.51 17.38
N SER A 152 32.92 -0.23 16.56
CA SER A 152 32.61 0.19 15.19
C SER A 152 31.77 1.48 15.15
N PHE A 153 30.85 1.65 16.08
CA PHE A 153 30.06 2.87 16.21
C PHE A 153 30.92 4.06 16.63
N LEU A 154 31.81 3.88 17.62
CA LEU A 154 32.75 4.93 18.04
C LEU A 154 33.71 5.29 16.91
N TRP A 155 34.23 4.32 16.17
CA TRP A 155 35.08 4.54 15.01
C TRP A 155 34.41 5.44 13.97
N VAL A 156 33.17 5.21 13.63
CA VAL A 156 32.40 6.01 12.65
C VAL A 156 32.19 7.44 13.14
N ARG A 157 32.15 7.69 14.45
CA ARG A 157 32.08 9.06 15.00
C ARG A 157 33.35 9.85 14.76
N LEU A 158 34.49 9.17 14.76
CA LEU A 158 35.82 9.79 14.47
C LEU A 158 36.12 9.83 12.96
N HIS A 159 35.60 8.83 12.22
CA HIS A 159 35.83 8.69 10.78
C HIS A 159 34.48 8.50 10.08
N PRO A 160 33.71 9.58 9.88
CA PRO A 160 32.39 9.48 9.26
C PRO A 160 32.47 9.00 7.80
N PRO A 161 31.44 8.29 7.29
CA PRO A 161 31.34 7.94 5.88
C PRO A 161 31.44 9.18 4.99
N ARG A 162 32.05 9.03 3.82
CA ARG A 162 32.26 10.15 2.88
C ARG A 162 30.97 10.65 2.25
N ASP A 163 30.07 9.72 1.93
CA ASP A 163 28.81 10.02 1.28
C ASP A 163 27.65 9.69 2.24
N LEU A 164 26.95 10.72 2.69
CA LEU A 164 25.80 10.63 3.59
C LEU A 164 24.46 10.69 2.84
N ASP A 165 24.49 10.93 1.54
CA ASP A 165 23.30 10.98 0.69
C ASP A 165 22.86 9.59 0.24
N THR A 166 23.66 8.54 0.57
CA THR A 166 23.34 7.15 0.34
C THR A 166 22.81 6.47 1.61
N PHE A 167 21.96 5.44 1.41
CA PHE A 167 21.48 4.59 2.50
C PHE A 167 22.64 3.97 3.29
N GLU A 168 23.68 3.50 2.60
CA GLU A 168 24.88 2.92 3.22
C GLU A 168 25.54 3.92 4.17
N GLY A 169 25.92 5.09 3.67
CA GLY A 169 26.63 6.09 4.46
C GLY A 169 25.80 6.62 5.61
N TRP A 170 24.53 6.93 5.36
CA TRP A 170 23.60 7.41 6.39
C TRP A 170 23.43 6.38 7.52
N THR A 171 23.18 5.12 7.17
CA THR A 171 22.94 4.03 8.14
C THR A 171 24.22 3.68 8.89
N ALA A 172 25.36 3.61 8.20
CA ALA A 172 26.65 3.37 8.85
C ALA A 172 27.00 4.48 9.86
N ARG A 173 26.68 5.75 9.56
CA ARG A 173 26.84 6.86 10.51
C ARG A 173 25.94 6.73 11.74
N ALA A 174 24.71 6.25 11.54
CA ALA A 174 23.73 6.12 12.62
C ALA A 174 24.02 4.94 13.56
N PHE A 175 24.55 3.82 13.04
CA PHE A 175 24.66 2.54 13.76
C PHE A 175 26.07 1.95 13.82
N GLY A 176 27.02 2.46 13.03
CA GLY A 176 28.34 1.88 12.83
C GLY A 176 28.36 0.83 11.73
N TRP A 177 29.51 0.71 11.04
CA TRP A 177 29.68 -0.22 9.90
C TRP A 177 29.31 -1.68 10.23
N ARG A 178 29.57 -2.13 11.47
CA ARG A 178 29.36 -3.53 11.82
C ARG A 178 27.89 -3.89 11.95
N LEU A 179 27.07 -3.05 12.62
CA LEU A 179 25.61 -3.23 12.69
C LEU A 179 24.97 -3.01 11.34
N TYR A 180 25.43 -2.02 10.56
CA TYR A 180 24.97 -1.80 9.19
C TYR A 180 25.09 -3.08 8.36
N ARG A 181 26.27 -3.71 8.32
CA ARG A 181 26.51 -4.92 7.54
C ARG A 181 25.65 -6.11 7.98
N LYS A 182 25.37 -6.23 9.29
CA LYS A 182 24.58 -7.35 9.84
C LYS A 182 23.08 -7.21 9.63
N PHE A 183 22.52 -6.05 9.92
CA PHE A 183 21.07 -5.88 10.03
C PHE A 183 20.44 -5.00 8.94
N PHE A 184 21.25 -4.29 8.17
CA PHE A 184 20.68 -3.38 7.18
C PHE A 184 21.08 -3.75 5.75
N LYS A 185 22.36 -3.95 5.48
CA LYS A 185 22.87 -4.14 4.12
C LYS A 185 22.15 -5.27 3.39
N THR A 186 22.27 -6.49 3.87
CA THR A 186 21.75 -7.69 3.19
C THR A 186 20.26 -7.60 2.90
N TYR A 187 19.47 -7.24 3.91
CA TYR A 187 18.03 -7.13 3.75
C TYR A 187 17.65 -6.02 2.78
N THR A 188 18.29 -4.85 2.88
CA THR A 188 18.03 -3.73 1.99
C THR A 188 18.36 -4.06 0.55
N GLU A 189 19.51 -4.69 0.29
CA GLU A 189 19.91 -5.11 -1.05
C GLU A 189 19.00 -6.22 -1.61
N LYS A 190 18.48 -7.14 -0.78
CA LYS A 190 17.45 -8.10 -1.20
C LYS A 190 16.18 -7.39 -1.66
N VAL A 191 15.70 -6.42 -0.88
CA VAL A 191 14.43 -5.72 -1.17
C VAL A 191 14.55 -4.86 -2.42
N TRP A 192 15.64 -4.07 -2.53
CA TRP A 192 15.78 -3.08 -3.60
C TRP A 192 16.47 -3.61 -4.86
N GLY A 193 17.20 -4.71 -4.77
CA GLY A 193 17.91 -5.32 -5.88
C GLY A 193 19.07 -4.48 -6.45
N ILE A 194 19.47 -3.45 -5.72
CA ILE A 194 20.61 -2.58 -6.06
C ILE A 194 21.51 -2.42 -4.82
N PRO A 195 22.79 -2.11 -5.00
CA PRO A 195 23.71 -1.88 -3.89
C PRO A 195 23.19 -0.77 -2.95
N ALA A 196 23.35 -0.96 -1.65
CA ALA A 196 22.91 0.02 -0.65
C ALA A 196 23.62 1.39 -0.78
N ALA A 197 24.77 1.42 -1.44
CA ALA A 197 25.50 2.64 -1.79
C ALA A 197 24.84 3.44 -2.94
N GLU A 198 23.94 2.85 -3.70
CA GLU A 198 23.22 3.50 -4.81
C GLU A 198 21.82 3.97 -4.40
N ILE A 199 21.32 3.52 -3.25
CA ILE A 199 20.00 3.90 -2.73
C ILE A 199 20.11 5.26 -2.04
N LYS A 200 19.20 6.20 -2.35
CA LYS A 200 19.14 7.51 -1.70
C LYS A 200 18.83 7.41 -0.20
N ALA A 201 19.49 8.25 0.60
CA ALA A 201 19.32 8.30 2.05
C ALA A 201 17.94 8.75 2.50
N ASP A 202 17.20 9.49 1.68
CA ASP A 202 15.86 10.00 2.00
C ASP A 202 14.89 8.88 2.40
N TRP A 203 14.98 7.75 1.70
CA TRP A 203 14.17 6.56 2.05
C TRP A 203 14.51 6.01 3.43
N ALA A 204 15.82 5.98 3.80
CA ALA A 204 16.26 5.54 5.12
C ALA A 204 15.82 6.51 6.21
N ALA A 205 15.96 7.81 5.92
CA ALA A 205 15.60 8.86 6.85
C ALA A 205 14.11 8.81 7.23
N GLN A 206 13.22 8.56 6.29
CA GLN A 206 11.77 8.40 6.54
C GLN A 206 11.43 7.20 7.43
N ARG A 207 12.24 6.12 7.41
CA ARG A 207 11.92 4.86 8.09
C ARG A 207 12.72 4.59 9.37
N ILE A 208 13.86 5.24 9.55
CA ILE A 208 14.81 4.93 10.63
C ILE A 208 15.10 6.15 11.52
N LYS A 209 14.49 7.30 11.27
CA LYS A 209 14.85 8.62 11.83
C LYS A 209 14.95 8.69 13.37
N SER A 210 14.16 7.94 14.09
CA SER A 210 14.15 7.96 15.58
C SER A 210 15.10 6.94 16.22
N LEU A 211 15.68 6.02 15.44
CA LEU A 211 16.49 4.90 15.92
C LEU A 211 17.96 5.14 15.62
N THR A 212 18.67 5.85 16.50
CA THR A 212 20.15 5.84 16.50
C THR A 212 20.66 4.95 17.62
N LEU A 213 21.82 4.31 17.45
CA LEU A 213 22.44 3.51 18.50
C LEU A 213 22.68 4.36 19.76
N GLY A 214 23.01 5.63 19.61
CA GLY A 214 23.15 6.57 20.74
C GLY A 214 21.85 6.75 21.52
N ASN A 215 20.70 6.86 20.84
CA ASN A 215 19.39 6.93 21.51
C ASN A 215 19.04 5.62 22.23
N LEU A 216 19.30 4.48 21.59
CA LEU A 216 19.06 3.16 22.20
C LEU A 216 19.91 2.96 23.47
N ILE A 217 21.19 3.31 23.44
CA ILE A 217 22.11 3.24 24.60
C ILE A 217 21.66 4.23 25.68
N SER A 218 21.34 5.47 25.34
CA SER A 218 20.91 6.48 26.31
C SER A 218 19.60 6.11 26.99
N HIS A 219 18.69 5.43 26.33
CA HIS A 219 17.46 4.89 26.91
C HIS A 219 17.74 3.72 27.86
N ALA A 220 18.69 2.86 27.53
CA ALA A 220 19.07 1.74 28.38
C ALA A 220 19.78 2.15 29.67
N LEU A 221 20.59 3.26 29.62
CA LEU A 221 21.40 3.72 30.75
C LEU A 221 20.68 4.71 31.70
N ALA A 222 19.53 5.25 31.31
CA ALA A 222 18.76 6.19 32.14
C ALA A 222 17.25 5.89 32.15
N PRO A 223 16.83 4.76 32.75
CA PRO A 223 15.42 4.43 32.88
C PRO A 223 14.78 5.32 33.97
N GLY A 224 14.22 6.46 33.64
CA GLY A 224 13.55 7.33 34.62
C GLY A 224 13.51 8.82 34.33
N ARG A 225 14.25 9.30 33.36
CA ARG A 225 14.15 10.69 32.93
C ARG A 225 12.86 10.86 32.10
N LYS A 226 11.95 11.74 32.54
CA LYS A 226 10.81 12.21 31.71
C LYS A 226 11.37 12.79 30.42
N ARG A 227 11.41 11.98 29.38
CA ARG A 227 11.78 12.37 28.01
C ARG A 227 10.52 12.39 27.18
N SER A 228 10.53 13.14 26.13
CA SER A 228 9.48 13.13 25.09
C SER A 228 8.99 11.72 24.89
N PRO A 229 7.69 11.49 24.77
CA PRO A 229 7.15 10.15 24.62
C PRO A 229 7.94 9.47 23.48
N VAL A 230 8.63 8.38 23.82
CA VAL A 230 9.20 7.49 22.82
C VAL A 230 8.00 7.11 21.98
N THR A 231 7.99 7.57 20.75
CA THR A 231 6.93 7.26 19.80
C THR A 231 6.91 5.74 19.70
N SER A 232 5.94 5.11 20.38
CA SER A 232 5.83 3.65 20.39
C SER A 232 5.38 3.24 18.99
N LEU A 233 6.00 2.18 18.47
CA LEU A 233 5.47 1.56 17.26
C LEU A 233 4.07 1.03 17.53
N ILE A 234 3.27 0.96 16.49
CA ILE A 234 1.93 0.39 16.53
C ILE A 234 1.99 -0.98 17.20
N GLU A 235 1.25 -1.18 18.28
CA GLU A 235 1.14 -2.47 18.95
C GLU A 235 0.03 -3.33 18.35
N GLU A 236 -0.99 -2.69 17.79
CA GLU A 236 -2.14 -3.32 17.16
C GLU A 236 -2.48 -2.64 15.85
N PHE A 237 -3.06 -3.38 14.92
CA PHE A 237 -3.56 -2.89 13.64
C PHE A 237 -4.88 -3.58 13.28
N HIS A 238 -5.64 -2.96 12.40
CA HIS A 238 -6.83 -3.57 11.82
C HIS A 238 -6.47 -4.40 10.60
N TYR A 239 -7.23 -5.46 10.38
CA TYR A 239 -7.08 -6.31 9.23
C TYR A 239 -8.44 -6.86 8.78
N PRO A 240 -8.81 -6.75 7.48
CA PRO A 240 -10.06 -7.30 6.99
C PRO A 240 -10.08 -8.82 7.13
N ARG A 241 -11.19 -9.38 7.60
CA ARG A 241 -11.35 -10.80 7.91
C ARG A 241 -10.91 -11.72 6.77
N LEU A 242 -11.31 -11.42 5.52
CA LEU A 242 -10.98 -12.21 4.33
C LEU A 242 -9.80 -11.62 3.53
N GLY A 243 -8.97 -10.78 4.16
CA GLY A 243 -7.87 -10.07 3.53
C GLY A 243 -8.28 -8.70 2.95
N PRO A 244 -7.29 -7.85 2.58
CA PRO A 244 -7.53 -6.50 2.09
C PRO A 244 -8.36 -6.44 0.81
N GLY A 245 -8.32 -7.48 -0.04
CA GLY A 245 -9.13 -7.58 -1.26
C GLY A 245 -10.62 -7.45 -1.00
N MET A 246 -11.12 -7.93 0.15
CA MET A 246 -12.51 -7.79 0.56
C MET A 246 -13.00 -6.34 0.54
N MET A 247 -12.16 -5.40 0.92
CA MET A 247 -12.50 -3.97 0.89
C MET A 247 -12.68 -3.47 -0.53
N TRP A 248 -11.81 -3.89 -1.44
CA TRP A 248 -11.83 -3.40 -2.82
C TRP A 248 -12.99 -3.98 -3.61
N GLU A 249 -13.38 -5.22 -3.35
CA GLU A 249 -14.60 -5.79 -3.93
C GLU A 249 -15.86 -5.06 -3.45
N ARG A 250 -15.94 -4.67 -2.17
CA ARG A 250 -17.05 -3.85 -1.68
C ARG A 250 -17.05 -2.45 -2.25
N ALA A 251 -15.87 -1.83 -2.38
CA ALA A 251 -15.75 -0.53 -3.01
C ALA A 251 -16.22 -0.59 -4.48
N ARG A 252 -15.86 -1.64 -5.21
CA ARG A 252 -16.34 -1.90 -6.56
C ARG A 252 -17.86 -2.00 -6.61
N ALA A 253 -18.44 -2.88 -5.79
CA ALA A 253 -19.89 -3.07 -5.76
C ALA A 253 -20.63 -1.75 -5.47
N PHE A 254 -20.14 -0.95 -4.51
CA PHE A 254 -20.71 0.37 -4.19
C PHE A 254 -20.68 1.34 -5.38
N VAL A 255 -19.60 1.31 -6.15
CA VAL A 255 -19.39 2.18 -7.33
C VAL A 255 -20.33 1.75 -8.46
N GLU A 256 -20.42 0.43 -8.72
CA GLU A 256 -21.30 -0.15 -9.75
C GLU A 256 -22.79 0.05 -9.42
N ASP A 257 -23.20 -0.11 -8.16
CA ASP A 257 -24.58 0.11 -7.70
C ASP A 257 -25.05 1.58 -7.90
N ARG A 258 -24.10 2.51 -8.09
CA ARG A 258 -24.37 3.94 -8.36
C ARG A 258 -24.22 4.33 -9.81
N GLY A 259 -24.19 3.35 -10.72
CA GLY A 259 -24.20 3.56 -12.16
C GLY A 259 -22.83 3.84 -12.78
N SER A 260 -21.73 3.72 -12.04
CA SER A 260 -20.38 3.71 -12.63
C SER A 260 -20.04 2.31 -13.16
N GLU A 261 -19.11 2.24 -14.11
CA GLU A 261 -18.67 0.98 -14.71
C GLU A 261 -17.24 0.63 -14.26
N VAL A 262 -16.99 -0.62 -13.86
CA VAL A 262 -15.65 -1.14 -13.59
C VAL A 262 -15.31 -2.23 -14.60
N LEU A 263 -14.54 -1.87 -15.61
CA LEU A 263 -14.20 -2.71 -16.74
C LEU A 263 -12.87 -3.43 -16.48
N LEU A 264 -12.98 -4.71 -16.14
CA LEU A 264 -11.83 -5.60 -15.98
C LEU A 264 -11.29 -6.09 -17.33
N ASN A 265 -10.06 -6.61 -17.35
CA ASN A 265 -9.37 -7.06 -18.58
C ASN A 265 -9.29 -5.96 -19.66
N SER A 266 -9.32 -4.71 -19.25
CA SER A 266 -9.35 -3.53 -20.11
C SER A 266 -8.06 -2.72 -19.93
N ARG A 267 -7.04 -3.09 -20.73
CA ARG A 267 -5.73 -2.43 -20.68
C ARG A 267 -5.77 -1.12 -21.44
N LEU A 268 -5.34 -0.02 -20.80
CA LEU A 268 -5.08 1.25 -21.50
C LEU A 268 -3.90 1.08 -22.46
N GLU A 269 -4.08 1.46 -23.72
CA GLU A 269 -3.04 1.45 -24.76
C GLU A 269 -2.55 2.86 -25.11
N SER A 270 -3.48 3.81 -25.31
CA SER A 270 -3.12 5.19 -25.63
C SER A 270 -4.07 6.21 -24.99
N ILE A 271 -3.57 7.43 -24.85
CA ILE A 271 -4.30 8.62 -24.41
C ILE A 271 -4.18 9.66 -25.50
N GLU A 272 -5.27 9.94 -26.18
CA GLU A 272 -5.32 10.93 -27.25
C GLU A 272 -5.27 12.36 -26.67
N ARG A 273 -4.44 13.20 -27.27
CA ARG A 273 -4.24 14.60 -26.88
C ARG A 273 -4.61 15.55 -27.99
N SER A 274 -5.33 16.61 -27.67
CA SER A 274 -5.69 17.68 -28.60
C SER A 274 -5.85 19.00 -27.84
N GLY A 275 -5.38 20.11 -28.43
CA GLY A 275 -5.61 21.45 -27.87
C GLY A 275 -5.03 21.67 -26.48
N GLY A 276 -3.87 21.06 -26.12
CA GLY A 276 -3.23 21.24 -24.82
C GLY A 276 -3.92 20.48 -23.67
N ARG A 277 -4.66 19.41 -23.97
CA ARG A 277 -5.27 18.52 -22.98
C ARG A 277 -5.44 17.10 -23.52
N ALA A 278 -5.63 16.14 -22.66
CA ALA A 278 -6.03 14.79 -23.01
C ALA A 278 -7.56 14.75 -23.24
N VAL A 279 -8.02 14.01 -24.24
CA VAL A 279 -9.43 14.02 -24.68
C VAL A 279 -10.09 12.65 -24.65
N SER A 280 -9.32 11.57 -24.83
CA SER A 280 -9.85 10.21 -24.81
C SER A 280 -8.79 9.19 -24.38
N ALA A 281 -9.25 8.07 -23.85
CA ALA A 281 -8.45 6.90 -23.53
C ALA A 281 -8.84 5.75 -24.45
N VAL A 282 -7.87 5.06 -25.03
CA VAL A 282 -8.09 3.88 -25.87
C VAL A 282 -7.67 2.65 -25.10
N THR A 283 -8.56 1.68 -25.00
CA THR A 283 -8.30 0.40 -24.33
C THR A 283 -8.37 -0.77 -25.29
N ARG A 284 -7.63 -1.83 -24.95
CA ARG A 284 -7.79 -3.16 -25.54
C ARG A 284 -8.26 -4.14 -24.48
N SER A 285 -9.33 -4.87 -24.80
CA SER A 285 -9.81 -5.97 -23.94
C SER A 285 -9.00 -7.23 -24.25
N SER A 286 -8.40 -7.85 -23.24
CA SER A 286 -7.79 -9.18 -23.37
C SER A 286 -8.78 -10.23 -22.91
N GLY A 287 -9.12 -11.18 -23.77
CA GLY A 287 -10.00 -12.32 -23.41
C GLY A 287 -9.37 -13.29 -22.39
N THR A 288 -8.08 -13.17 -22.09
CA THR A 288 -7.35 -14.11 -21.22
C THR A 288 -6.98 -13.45 -19.89
N PRO A 289 -7.36 -14.02 -18.73
CA PRO A 289 -6.93 -13.53 -17.42
C PRO A 289 -5.39 -13.57 -17.31
N ARG A 290 -4.77 -12.45 -16.95
CA ARG A 290 -3.33 -12.37 -16.66
C ARG A 290 -3.05 -13.18 -15.39
N GLY A 291 -2.37 -14.30 -15.51
CA GLY A 291 -2.01 -15.17 -14.36
C GLY A 291 -1.92 -16.65 -14.70
N GLN A 292 -2.36 -17.04 -15.90
CA GLN A 292 -2.02 -18.32 -16.48
C GLN A 292 -1.19 -18.02 -17.73
N ALA A 293 0.12 -18.19 -17.61
CA ALA A 293 1.05 -18.11 -18.73
C ALA A 293 0.86 -19.35 -19.62
N THR A 294 -0.19 -19.35 -20.41
CA THR A 294 -0.24 -20.12 -21.66
C THR A 294 0.13 -19.15 -22.76
N ALA A 295 1.06 -19.55 -23.62
CA ALA A 295 1.53 -18.77 -24.76
C ALA A 295 0.31 -18.20 -25.51
N ALA A 296 0.22 -16.86 -25.58
CA ALA A 296 -0.78 -16.19 -26.37
C ALA A 296 -0.62 -16.63 -27.83
N THR A 297 -1.69 -17.15 -28.40
CA THR A 297 -1.75 -17.40 -29.83
C THR A 297 -1.83 -16.06 -30.58
N PRO A 298 -1.21 -15.91 -31.77
CA PRO A 298 -1.14 -14.62 -32.50
C PRO A 298 -2.46 -14.02 -32.96
N ASP A 299 -3.59 -14.69 -32.76
CA ASP A 299 -4.90 -14.28 -33.30
C ASP A 299 -5.87 -13.63 -32.28
N ASP A 300 -5.46 -13.39 -31.03
CA ASP A 300 -6.31 -12.74 -30.03
C ASP A 300 -6.18 -11.21 -30.12
N GLN A 301 -6.66 -10.64 -31.24
CA GLN A 301 -6.86 -9.19 -31.37
C GLN A 301 -8.09 -8.79 -30.56
N GLY A 302 -7.90 -8.53 -29.25
CA GLY A 302 -8.97 -8.09 -28.36
C GLY A 302 -9.67 -6.82 -28.88
N ALA A 303 -10.94 -6.65 -28.52
CA ALA A 303 -11.74 -5.49 -28.91
C ALA A 303 -11.13 -4.19 -28.38
N THR A 304 -10.99 -3.19 -29.26
CA THR A 304 -10.55 -1.84 -28.91
C THR A 304 -11.77 -0.96 -28.60
N ALA A 305 -11.71 -0.15 -27.54
CA ALA A 305 -12.74 0.82 -27.18
C ALA A 305 -12.12 2.17 -26.85
N THR A 306 -12.82 3.26 -27.21
CA THR A 306 -12.42 4.64 -26.94
C THR A 306 -13.34 5.28 -25.92
N TRP A 307 -12.77 5.91 -24.90
CA TRP A 307 -13.43 6.50 -23.75
C TRP A 307 -13.12 7.99 -23.70
N PRO A 308 -14.01 8.87 -24.17
CA PRO A 308 -13.83 10.32 -24.05
C PRO A 308 -13.92 10.73 -22.58
N PHE A 309 -13.23 11.82 -22.19
CA PHE A 309 -13.27 12.34 -20.83
C PHE A 309 -12.92 13.83 -20.74
N ASP A 310 -13.37 14.45 -19.66
CA ASP A 310 -12.94 15.77 -19.24
C ASP A 310 -11.74 15.66 -18.27
N HIS A 311 -11.70 14.63 -17.41
CA HIS A 311 -10.62 14.35 -16.50
C HIS A 311 -10.24 12.87 -16.50
N LEU A 312 -8.93 12.60 -16.47
CA LEU A 312 -8.35 11.26 -16.31
C LEU A 312 -7.62 11.16 -14.95
N ILE A 313 -8.07 10.25 -14.08
CA ILE A 313 -7.36 9.91 -12.82
C ILE A 313 -6.61 8.61 -13.05
N SER A 314 -5.28 8.62 -12.94
CA SER A 314 -4.44 7.46 -13.29
C SER A 314 -3.62 6.93 -12.13
N SER A 315 -3.82 5.67 -11.79
CA SER A 315 -2.98 4.92 -10.83
C SER A 315 -1.99 3.97 -11.53
N MET A 316 -1.98 3.92 -12.86
CA MET A 316 -1.02 3.14 -13.64
C MET A 316 0.41 3.66 -13.44
N PRO A 317 1.46 2.87 -13.71
CA PRO A 317 2.84 3.33 -13.58
C PRO A 317 3.09 4.62 -14.38
N LEU A 318 3.69 5.63 -13.73
CA LEU A 318 3.97 6.94 -14.33
C LEU A 318 4.76 6.84 -15.64
N SER A 319 5.68 5.87 -15.72
CA SER A 319 6.43 5.54 -16.93
C SER A 319 5.53 5.10 -18.08
N GLU A 320 4.53 4.27 -17.81
CA GLU A 320 3.58 3.78 -18.82
C GLU A 320 2.58 4.88 -19.21
N LEU A 321 2.13 5.69 -18.26
CA LEU A 321 1.25 6.83 -18.51
C LEU A 321 1.85 7.79 -19.55
N VAL A 322 3.14 8.13 -19.41
CA VAL A 322 3.84 9.00 -20.35
C VAL A 322 4.01 8.34 -21.73
N GLN A 323 4.32 7.04 -21.76
CA GLN A 323 4.49 6.31 -23.03
C GLN A 323 3.16 6.14 -23.79
N ALA A 324 2.02 6.16 -23.10
CA ALA A 324 0.69 6.02 -23.70
C ALA A 324 0.16 7.30 -24.36
N MET A 325 0.84 8.44 -24.23
CA MET A 325 0.39 9.71 -24.81
C MET A 325 0.46 9.73 -26.35
N ASP A 326 -0.62 10.16 -27.01
CA ASP A 326 -0.71 10.34 -28.46
C ASP A 326 -1.33 11.72 -28.78
N PRO A 327 -0.61 12.65 -29.44
CA PRO A 327 0.79 12.55 -29.86
C PRO A 327 1.77 12.30 -28.72
N PRO A 328 2.90 11.64 -29.00
CA PRO A 328 3.88 11.29 -27.96
C PRO A 328 4.39 12.51 -27.18
N ALA A 329 4.70 12.33 -25.91
CA ALA A 329 5.42 13.32 -25.10
C ALA A 329 6.80 13.62 -25.72
N PRO A 330 7.40 14.80 -25.46
CA PRO A 330 8.76 15.11 -25.89
C PRO A 330 9.76 14.01 -25.52
N GLU A 331 10.80 13.82 -26.35
CA GLU A 331 11.73 12.69 -26.18
C GLU A 331 12.43 12.72 -24.81
N GLU A 332 12.77 13.89 -24.30
CA GLU A 332 13.36 14.05 -22.96
C GLU A 332 12.43 13.55 -21.85
N ILE A 333 11.12 13.79 -21.96
CA ILE A 333 10.13 13.34 -20.99
C ILE A 333 9.91 11.82 -21.11
N ARG A 334 9.89 11.29 -22.33
CA ARG A 334 9.83 9.85 -22.57
C ARG A 334 11.08 9.13 -22.05
N GLN A 335 12.26 9.75 -22.17
CA GLN A 335 13.50 9.21 -21.63
C GLN A 335 13.48 9.23 -20.08
N ALA A 336 13.03 10.34 -19.48
CA ALA A 336 12.82 10.42 -18.04
C ALA A 336 11.87 9.30 -17.55
N ALA A 337 10.77 9.06 -18.27
CA ALA A 337 9.81 8.01 -17.95
C ALA A 337 10.41 6.59 -18.09
N ARG A 338 11.17 6.31 -19.14
CA ARG A 338 11.86 5.02 -19.33
C ARG A 338 12.93 4.74 -18.26
N SER A 339 13.49 5.79 -17.67
CA SER A 339 14.48 5.68 -16.59
C SER A 339 13.87 5.33 -15.23
N LEU A 340 12.55 5.43 -15.06
CA LEU A 340 11.86 5.06 -13.83
C LEU A 340 11.75 3.55 -13.69
N ARG A 341 12.48 2.99 -12.74
CA ARG A 341 12.54 1.54 -12.49
C ARG A 341 11.55 1.12 -11.42
N HIS A 342 11.10 -0.13 -11.52
CA HIS A 342 10.25 -0.75 -10.51
C HIS A 342 10.87 -2.08 -10.08
N ARG A 343 10.62 -2.45 -8.83
CA ARG A 343 10.88 -3.77 -8.29
C ARG A 343 9.60 -4.60 -8.40
N ASP A 344 9.73 -5.81 -8.87
CA ASP A 344 8.65 -6.78 -8.98
C ASP A 344 8.59 -7.64 -7.72
N PHE A 345 7.47 -8.28 -7.52
CA PHE A 345 7.20 -9.02 -6.30
C PHE A 345 6.64 -10.41 -6.62
N LEU A 346 7.24 -11.41 -5.99
CA LEU A 346 6.84 -12.78 -6.14
C LEU A 346 6.51 -13.34 -4.76
N THR A 347 5.33 -13.93 -4.64
CA THR A 347 4.88 -14.61 -3.42
C THR A 347 4.78 -16.10 -3.71
N VAL A 348 5.51 -16.90 -2.92
CA VAL A 348 5.31 -18.35 -2.86
C VAL A 348 4.56 -18.68 -1.59
N ALA A 349 3.32 -19.14 -1.72
CA ALA A 349 2.45 -19.48 -0.60
C ALA A 349 2.51 -20.98 -0.35
N LEU A 350 2.97 -21.38 0.84
CA LEU A 350 3.16 -22.78 1.24
C LEU A 350 2.17 -23.17 2.33
N VAL A 351 1.41 -24.22 2.09
CA VAL A 351 0.44 -24.80 3.03
C VAL A 351 1.12 -25.87 3.88
N LEU A 352 0.94 -25.80 5.20
CA LEU A 352 1.51 -26.73 6.17
C LEU A 352 0.62 -26.87 7.43
N PRO A 353 0.85 -27.88 8.28
CA PRO A 353 0.17 -28.01 9.55
C PRO A 353 0.36 -26.78 10.43
N ALA A 354 -0.70 -26.31 11.12
CA ALA A 354 -0.69 -25.06 11.91
C ALA A 354 0.36 -25.06 13.04
N GLU A 355 0.65 -26.21 13.62
CA GLU A 355 1.65 -26.39 14.68
C GLU A 355 3.10 -26.21 14.20
N ARG A 356 3.32 -26.19 12.90
CA ARG A 356 4.64 -25.94 12.28
C ARG A 356 4.93 -24.45 12.06
N ALA A 357 3.92 -23.60 12.22
CA ALA A 357 4.07 -22.18 11.97
C ALA A 357 4.57 -21.42 13.20
N PHE A 358 5.27 -20.32 12.95
CA PHE A 358 5.63 -19.33 13.96
C PHE A 358 4.44 -18.41 14.27
N PRO A 359 4.40 -17.78 15.48
CA PRO A 359 3.27 -16.93 15.89
C PRO A 359 3.27 -15.52 15.28
N ASP A 360 4.37 -15.12 14.63
CA ASP A 360 4.49 -13.78 14.06
C ASP A 360 3.55 -13.59 12.87
N ASN A 361 3.08 -12.36 12.66
CA ASN A 361 2.40 -12.02 11.42
C ASN A 361 3.36 -12.13 10.23
N TRP A 362 4.63 -11.70 10.43
CA TRP A 362 5.73 -11.91 9.48
C TRP A 362 7.09 -11.85 10.19
N ILE A 363 8.07 -12.46 9.56
CA ILE A 363 9.48 -12.35 9.93
C ILE A 363 10.29 -11.77 8.76
N TYR A 364 11.29 -10.94 9.10
CA TYR A 364 12.27 -10.41 8.16
C TYR A 364 13.47 -11.35 8.09
N VAL A 365 13.83 -11.84 6.91
CA VAL A 365 14.92 -12.81 6.75
C VAL A 365 16.19 -12.09 6.31
N HIS A 366 17.13 -11.94 7.23
CA HIS A 366 18.40 -11.24 6.99
C HIS A 366 19.55 -12.20 6.64
N SER A 367 19.32 -13.52 6.64
CA SER A 367 20.33 -14.52 6.26
C SER A 367 20.73 -14.36 4.79
N GLN A 368 22.03 -14.49 4.50
CA GLN A 368 22.58 -14.33 3.15
C GLN A 368 22.44 -15.60 2.30
N HIS A 369 22.20 -16.75 2.95
CA HIS A 369 22.19 -18.08 2.32
C HIS A 369 20.87 -18.41 1.61
N VAL A 370 19.85 -17.56 1.73
CA VAL A 370 18.54 -17.71 1.12
C VAL A 370 18.14 -16.43 0.39
N ARG A 371 17.28 -16.56 -0.61
CA ARG A 371 16.77 -15.43 -1.40
C ARG A 371 15.53 -14.79 -0.80
N VAL A 372 14.74 -15.56 -0.05
CA VAL A 372 13.53 -15.04 0.61
C VAL A 372 13.87 -13.84 1.49
N GLY A 373 13.10 -12.77 1.33
CA GLY A 373 13.28 -11.52 2.09
C GLY A 373 12.40 -11.45 3.33
N ARG A 374 11.15 -11.91 3.22
CA ARG A 374 10.18 -11.97 4.32
C ARG A 374 9.35 -13.25 4.24
N VAL A 375 8.90 -13.73 5.39
CA VAL A 375 7.94 -14.83 5.47
C VAL A 375 6.76 -14.39 6.31
N GLN A 376 5.56 -14.43 5.76
CA GLN A 376 4.30 -14.14 6.44
C GLN A 376 3.65 -15.44 6.91
N ASN A 377 2.90 -15.36 8.01
CA ASN A 377 1.98 -16.43 8.43
C ASN A 377 0.54 -15.90 8.29
N PHE A 378 -0.14 -16.27 7.20
CA PHE A 378 -1.49 -15.77 6.92
C PHE A 378 -2.51 -16.17 7.99
N GLY A 379 -2.34 -17.32 8.65
CA GLY A 379 -3.16 -17.72 9.79
C GLY A 379 -3.04 -16.77 10.99
N ALA A 380 -1.89 -16.11 11.18
CA ALA A 380 -1.71 -15.09 12.20
C ALA A 380 -2.35 -13.74 11.83
N TRP A 381 -2.55 -13.46 10.54
CA TRP A 381 -3.29 -12.28 10.07
C TRP A 381 -4.79 -12.47 10.26
N SER A 382 -5.34 -13.58 9.77
CA SER A 382 -6.74 -13.95 9.99
C SER A 382 -6.91 -15.47 9.95
N PRO A 383 -7.66 -16.07 10.89
CA PRO A 383 -8.01 -17.48 10.83
C PRO A 383 -8.90 -17.81 9.63
N ASP A 384 -9.61 -16.83 9.07
CA ASP A 384 -10.52 -17.01 7.93
C ASP A 384 -9.77 -17.05 6.57
N LEU A 385 -8.45 -16.84 6.57
CA LEU A 385 -7.60 -16.99 5.38
C LEU A 385 -7.15 -18.44 5.17
N VAL A 386 -7.20 -19.28 6.20
CA VAL A 386 -6.63 -20.62 6.23
C VAL A 386 -7.67 -21.67 6.59
N LYS A 387 -7.38 -22.93 6.31
CA LYS A 387 -8.26 -24.06 6.65
C LYS A 387 -7.95 -24.57 8.05
N GLN A 388 -8.95 -25.19 8.68
CA GLN A 388 -8.83 -25.74 10.04
C GLN A 388 -7.65 -26.70 10.17
N GLY A 389 -6.85 -26.54 11.22
CA GLY A 389 -5.66 -27.33 11.51
C GLY A 389 -4.48 -27.09 10.56
N ARG A 390 -4.57 -26.13 9.68
CA ARG A 390 -3.53 -25.74 8.71
C ARG A 390 -3.23 -24.26 8.80
N THR A 391 -2.08 -23.89 8.26
CA THR A 391 -1.72 -22.50 7.98
C THR A 391 -1.15 -22.38 6.58
N CYS A 392 -0.94 -21.13 6.14
CA CYS A 392 -0.27 -20.82 4.90
C CYS A 392 0.83 -19.79 5.18
N LEU A 393 2.07 -20.11 4.82
CA LEU A 393 3.21 -19.20 4.89
C LEU A 393 3.43 -18.56 3.53
N GLY A 394 3.52 -17.24 3.48
CA GLY A 394 3.81 -16.48 2.27
C GLY A 394 5.28 -16.05 2.24
N LEU A 395 6.06 -16.63 1.33
CA LEU A 395 7.45 -16.28 1.10
C LEU A 395 7.53 -15.16 0.08
N GLU A 396 8.16 -14.06 0.46
CA GLU A 396 8.28 -12.87 -0.37
C GLU A 396 9.67 -12.77 -1.00
N TYR A 397 9.68 -12.75 -2.32
CA TYR A 397 10.86 -12.53 -3.14
C TYR A 397 10.73 -11.21 -3.89
N PHE A 398 11.75 -10.39 -3.78
CA PHE A 398 11.83 -9.11 -4.49
C PHE A 398 12.73 -9.31 -5.70
N VAL A 399 12.18 -9.17 -6.89
CA VAL A 399 12.82 -9.53 -8.14
C VAL A 399 12.68 -8.40 -9.18
N PHE A 400 13.41 -8.51 -10.28
CA PHE A 400 13.13 -7.79 -11.53
C PHE A 400 12.55 -8.77 -12.56
N GLU A 401 11.84 -8.27 -13.58
CA GLU A 401 11.26 -9.12 -14.63
C GLU A 401 12.33 -9.91 -15.41
N ASP A 402 13.59 -9.46 -15.42
CA ASP A 402 14.74 -10.13 -16.02
C ASP A 402 15.48 -11.11 -15.08
N ASP A 403 15.09 -11.18 -13.81
CA ASP A 403 15.64 -12.14 -12.86
C ASP A 403 15.20 -13.59 -13.19
N THR A 404 16.10 -14.55 -12.98
CA THR A 404 15.79 -15.98 -13.19
C THR A 404 14.62 -16.49 -12.36
N LEU A 405 14.39 -15.93 -11.17
CA LEU A 405 13.23 -16.28 -10.34
C LEU A 405 11.89 -15.86 -10.96
N TRP A 406 11.86 -14.75 -11.71
CA TRP A 406 10.62 -14.28 -12.33
C TRP A 406 10.09 -15.26 -13.38
N SER A 407 10.98 -15.85 -14.17
CA SER A 407 10.66 -16.79 -15.26
C SER A 407 10.67 -18.27 -14.83
N MET A 408 11.02 -18.55 -13.56
CA MET A 408 11.09 -19.93 -13.04
C MET A 408 9.69 -20.57 -12.98
N ALA A 409 9.57 -21.87 -13.24
CA ALA A 409 8.30 -22.58 -13.13
C ALA A 409 7.75 -22.56 -11.70
N ASP A 410 6.44 -22.62 -11.54
CA ASP A 410 5.79 -22.51 -10.24
C ASP A 410 6.20 -23.65 -9.30
N GLU A 411 6.34 -24.85 -9.83
CA GLU A 411 6.78 -26.03 -9.09
C GLU A 411 8.20 -25.88 -8.56
N ASP A 412 9.10 -25.30 -9.37
CA ASP A 412 10.49 -25.04 -8.97
C ASP A 412 10.58 -23.94 -7.91
N LEU A 413 9.72 -22.91 -7.99
CA LEU A 413 9.62 -21.88 -6.98
C LEU A 413 9.08 -22.41 -5.65
N VAL A 414 8.12 -23.31 -5.68
CA VAL A 414 7.61 -24.00 -4.49
C VAL A 414 8.70 -24.87 -3.87
N ALA A 415 9.45 -25.63 -4.68
CA ALA A 415 10.57 -26.43 -4.22
C ALA A 415 11.69 -25.57 -3.62
N LEU A 416 12.04 -24.45 -4.27
CA LEU A 416 13.01 -23.47 -3.75
C LEU A 416 12.57 -22.91 -2.40
N GLY A 417 11.31 -22.43 -2.30
CA GLY A 417 10.78 -21.87 -1.07
C GLY A 417 10.77 -22.87 0.08
N THR A 418 10.41 -24.11 -0.20
CA THR A 418 10.46 -25.21 0.77
C THR A 418 11.89 -25.45 1.27
N ALA A 419 12.85 -25.62 0.37
CA ALA A 419 14.26 -25.83 0.72
C ALA A 419 14.86 -24.64 1.50
N GLU A 420 14.49 -23.42 1.19
CA GLU A 420 14.93 -22.23 1.94
C GLU A 420 14.37 -22.21 3.37
N LEU A 421 13.08 -22.54 3.59
CA LEU A 421 12.52 -22.62 4.92
C LEU A 421 13.12 -23.77 5.76
N GLU A 422 13.40 -24.91 5.14
CA GLU A 422 14.13 -26.02 5.77
C GLU A 422 15.56 -25.61 6.16
N THR A 423 16.27 -24.93 5.25
CA THR A 423 17.62 -24.38 5.51
C THR A 423 17.62 -23.39 6.68
N LEU A 424 16.58 -22.59 6.80
CA LEU A 424 16.41 -21.68 7.93
C LEU A 424 15.96 -22.39 9.22
N GLY A 425 15.59 -23.68 9.15
CA GLY A 425 15.04 -24.41 10.28
C GLY A 425 13.66 -23.92 10.73
N LEU A 426 12.91 -23.28 9.84
CA LEU A 426 11.56 -22.77 10.09
C LEU A 426 10.50 -23.85 9.91
N ILE A 427 10.77 -24.84 9.09
CA ILE A 427 9.95 -26.03 8.85
C ILE A 427 10.84 -27.29 8.81
N GLY A 428 10.23 -28.46 8.96
CA GLY A 428 10.89 -29.75 8.78
C GLY A 428 10.67 -30.34 7.39
N PRO A 429 11.46 -31.36 7.01
CA PRO A 429 11.27 -32.10 5.77
C PRO A 429 9.86 -32.70 5.69
N GLY A 430 9.18 -32.46 4.56
CA GLY A 430 7.85 -33.00 4.30
C GLY A 430 6.69 -32.27 5.00
N ASP A 431 6.94 -31.14 5.68
CA ASP A 431 5.87 -30.34 6.30
C ASP A 431 5.00 -29.62 5.25
N VAL A 432 5.54 -29.31 4.07
CA VAL A 432 4.78 -28.62 3.01
C VAL A 432 3.88 -29.61 2.28
N GLU A 433 2.58 -29.35 2.34
CA GLU A 433 1.54 -30.16 1.70
C GLU A 433 1.19 -29.67 0.30
N LYS A 434 1.28 -28.35 0.09
CA LYS A 434 0.91 -27.69 -1.16
C LYS A 434 1.58 -26.32 -1.29
N GLY A 435 1.78 -25.87 -2.53
CA GLY A 435 2.29 -24.53 -2.80
C GLY A 435 1.54 -23.83 -3.92
N PHE A 436 1.56 -22.48 -3.89
CA PHE A 436 1.01 -21.61 -4.93
C PHE A 436 1.99 -20.47 -5.19
N VAL A 437 1.97 -19.95 -6.41
CA VAL A 437 2.84 -18.83 -6.80
C VAL A 437 2.00 -17.68 -7.34
N VAL A 438 2.36 -16.46 -6.95
CA VAL A 438 1.77 -15.23 -7.49
C VAL A 438 2.89 -14.27 -7.87
N ARG A 439 2.83 -13.77 -9.09
CA ARG A 439 3.73 -12.74 -9.62
C ARG A 439 3.01 -11.41 -9.69
N MET A 440 3.64 -10.35 -9.17
CA MET A 440 3.14 -8.98 -9.24
C MET A 440 4.23 -8.08 -9.81
N ALA A 441 4.04 -7.68 -11.06
CA ALA A 441 4.93 -6.73 -11.71
C ALA A 441 4.76 -5.32 -11.11
N LYS A 442 5.87 -4.56 -11.08
CA LYS A 442 5.90 -3.14 -10.69
C LYS A 442 5.33 -2.86 -9.30
N ALA A 443 5.68 -3.71 -8.32
CA ALA A 443 5.16 -3.60 -6.97
C ALA A 443 5.75 -2.40 -6.18
N TYR A 444 7.02 -2.05 -6.45
CA TYR A 444 7.71 -0.98 -5.73
C TYR A 444 8.48 -0.06 -6.68
N PRO A 445 8.30 1.27 -6.61
CA PRO A 445 9.17 2.21 -7.30
C PRO A 445 10.59 2.14 -6.72
N VAL A 446 11.62 2.13 -7.57
CA VAL A 446 13.02 2.12 -7.16
C VAL A 446 13.52 3.56 -7.06
N TYR A 447 14.20 3.87 -5.95
CA TYR A 447 14.75 5.20 -5.66
C TYR A 447 16.27 5.22 -5.91
N ASP A 448 16.63 5.06 -7.17
CA ASP A 448 18.00 5.16 -7.66
C ASP A 448 18.46 6.61 -7.89
N ALA A 449 19.69 6.79 -8.33
CA ALA A 449 20.22 8.11 -8.60
C ALA A 449 19.45 8.78 -9.75
N GLY A 450 18.88 9.97 -9.48
CA GLY A 450 18.21 10.78 -10.49
C GLY A 450 16.70 10.50 -10.67
N TYR A 451 16.12 9.52 -9.96
CA TYR A 451 14.68 9.24 -10.06
C TYR A 451 13.82 10.47 -9.75
N ASP A 452 14.22 11.25 -8.76
CA ASP A 452 13.54 12.47 -8.31
C ASP A 452 13.50 13.56 -9.38
N LEU A 453 14.60 13.76 -10.11
CA LEU A 453 14.67 14.70 -11.24
C LEU A 453 13.76 14.24 -12.38
N ASN A 454 13.77 12.95 -12.69
CA ASN A 454 12.90 12.37 -13.71
C ASN A 454 11.42 12.53 -13.36
N VAL A 455 11.02 12.23 -12.12
CA VAL A 455 9.64 12.42 -11.65
C VAL A 455 9.23 13.90 -11.71
N GLN A 456 10.11 14.83 -11.28
CA GLN A 456 9.82 16.26 -11.36
C GLN A 456 9.71 16.79 -12.79
N ALA A 457 10.52 16.28 -13.73
CA ALA A 457 10.41 16.64 -15.14
C ALA A 457 9.07 16.20 -15.73
N ILE A 458 8.65 14.95 -15.46
CA ILE A 458 7.37 14.41 -15.89
C ILE A 458 6.21 15.19 -15.27
N ARG A 459 6.26 15.46 -13.95
CA ARG A 459 5.23 16.22 -13.23
C ARG A 459 5.02 17.59 -13.89
N ARG A 460 6.08 18.36 -14.08
CA ARG A 460 6.01 19.69 -14.71
C ARG A 460 5.43 19.64 -16.11
N TRP A 461 5.80 18.63 -16.88
CA TRP A 461 5.27 18.44 -18.23
C TRP A 461 3.77 18.11 -18.21
N LEU A 462 3.31 17.21 -17.32
CA LEU A 462 1.90 16.87 -17.15
C LEU A 462 1.08 18.10 -16.75
N GLU A 463 1.56 18.88 -15.78
CA GLU A 463 0.88 20.10 -15.29
C GLU A 463 0.76 21.18 -16.40
N ALA A 464 1.76 21.26 -17.30
CA ALA A 464 1.77 22.26 -18.37
C ALA A 464 0.97 21.84 -19.62
N GLU A 465 1.08 20.58 -20.04
CA GLU A 465 0.64 20.11 -21.36
C GLU A 465 -0.65 19.27 -21.31
N VAL A 466 -0.95 18.63 -20.18
CA VAL A 466 -2.15 17.81 -19.99
C VAL A 466 -2.70 17.94 -18.56
N PRO A 467 -3.09 19.16 -18.14
CA PRO A 467 -3.46 19.47 -16.77
C PRO A 467 -4.70 18.70 -16.27
N ASN A 468 -5.44 18.07 -17.16
CA ASN A 468 -6.59 17.23 -16.85
C ASN A 468 -6.25 15.74 -16.67
N VAL A 469 -4.95 15.38 -16.63
CA VAL A 469 -4.46 14.05 -16.29
C VAL A 469 -3.86 14.08 -14.90
N HIS A 470 -4.42 13.30 -13.98
CA HIS A 470 -4.11 13.33 -12.54
C HIS A 470 -3.48 12.01 -12.08
N PRO A 471 -2.15 11.93 -11.97
CA PRO A 471 -1.49 10.75 -11.38
C PRO A 471 -1.79 10.62 -9.89
N VAL A 472 -2.16 9.41 -9.44
CA VAL A 472 -2.47 9.11 -8.04
C VAL A 472 -1.85 7.78 -7.58
N GLY A 473 -1.72 7.60 -6.28
CA GLY A 473 -1.30 6.33 -5.69
C GLY A 473 0.21 6.08 -5.74
N ARG A 474 0.60 4.82 -5.61
CA ARG A 474 2.01 4.41 -5.56
C ARG A 474 2.69 4.52 -6.93
N ASN A 475 2.16 3.80 -7.90
CA ASN A 475 2.79 3.69 -9.22
C ASN A 475 2.49 4.90 -10.09
N GLY A 476 1.30 5.51 -9.99
CA GLY A 476 0.95 6.72 -10.72
C GLY A 476 1.82 7.92 -10.36
N MET A 477 2.32 7.97 -9.14
CA MET A 477 3.22 9.04 -8.69
C MET A 477 4.69 8.60 -8.57
N HIS A 478 5.01 7.37 -8.92
CA HIS A 478 6.34 6.77 -8.69
C HIS A 478 6.84 7.03 -7.26
N ARG A 479 5.98 6.82 -6.26
CA ARG A 479 6.25 7.11 -4.84
C ARG A 479 5.84 5.93 -3.98
N TYR A 480 6.64 5.62 -2.95
CA TYR A 480 6.34 4.52 -2.01
C TYR A 480 5.16 4.89 -1.10
N ASN A 481 4.00 5.06 -1.67
CA ASN A 481 2.75 5.26 -0.95
C ASN A 481 2.25 3.93 -0.41
N ASN A 482 1.91 3.89 0.89
CA ASN A 482 1.11 2.82 1.44
C ASN A 482 -0.34 2.97 0.98
N GLN A 483 -1.20 2.02 1.34
CA GLN A 483 -2.59 2.01 0.93
C GLN A 483 -3.32 3.30 1.32
N ASP A 484 -3.15 3.78 2.56
CA ASP A 484 -3.76 5.02 3.06
C ASP A 484 -3.29 6.27 2.31
N HIS A 485 -1.98 6.39 2.04
CA HIS A 485 -1.45 7.49 1.23
C HIS A 485 -2.01 7.45 -0.20
N SER A 486 -2.12 6.25 -0.79
CA SER A 486 -2.69 6.07 -2.12
C SER A 486 -4.16 6.50 -2.16
N MET A 487 -4.93 6.16 -1.14
CA MET A 487 -6.31 6.61 -0.97
C MET A 487 -6.39 8.13 -0.78
N LEU A 488 -5.52 8.70 0.07
CA LEU A 488 -5.51 10.14 0.32
C LEU A 488 -5.21 10.94 -0.95
N THR A 489 -4.23 10.50 -1.77
CA THR A 489 -3.96 11.18 -3.05
C THR A 489 -5.19 11.21 -3.96
N ALA A 490 -5.94 10.11 -4.01
CA ALA A 490 -7.16 10.01 -4.81
C ALA A 490 -8.29 10.91 -4.25
N MET A 491 -8.48 10.93 -2.93
CA MET A 491 -9.47 11.79 -2.27
C MET A 491 -9.19 13.25 -2.57
N LEU A 492 -7.95 13.70 -2.38
CA LEU A 492 -7.53 15.09 -2.65
C LEU A 492 -7.63 15.46 -4.13
N THR A 493 -7.33 14.52 -5.04
CA THR A 493 -7.52 14.72 -6.48
C THR A 493 -8.99 14.98 -6.78
N VAL A 494 -9.91 14.15 -6.27
CA VAL A 494 -11.33 14.36 -6.49
C VAL A 494 -11.79 15.69 -5.90
N GLU A 495 -11.33 16.09 -4.69
CA GLU A 495 -11.63 17.42 -4.13
C GLU A 495 -11.15 18.54 -5.06
N SER A 496 -9.96 18.40 -5.65
CA SER A 496 -9.42 19.39 -6.58
C SER A 496 -10.26 19.58 -7.85
N LEU A 497 -10.99 18.55 -8.28
CA LEU A 497 -11.91 18.66 -9.43
C LEU A 497 -13.13 19.58 -9.16
N TYR A 498 -13.38 19.91 -7.89
CA TYR A 498 -14.47 20.83 -7.48
C TYR A 498 -13.99 22.23 -7.15
N GLY A 499 -12.75 22.58 -7.50
CA GLY A 499 -12.21 23.94 -7.41
C GLY A 499 -11.42 24.23 -6.14
N GLU A 500 -11.13 23.24 -5.30
CA GLU A 500 -10.21 23.33 -4.16
C GLU A 500 -8.86 22.68 -4.50
N PRO A 501 -7.89 23.40 -5.08
CA PRO A 501 -6.64 22.80 -5.54
C PRO A 501 -5.78 22.32 -4.35
N PHE A 502 -5.42 21.04 -4.36
CA PHE A 502 -4.51 20.42 -3.40
C PHE A 502 -3.24 19.94 -4.10
N ASP A 503 -2.09 20.14 -3.47
CA ASP A 503 -0.85 19.51 -3.93
C ASP A 503 -0.80 18.04 -3.47
N THR A 504 -1.32 17.14 -4.30
CA THR A 504 -1.31 15.69 -4.04
C THR A 504 0.11 15.12 -3.95
N TRP A 505 1.10 15.80 -4.55
CA TRP A 505 2.50 15.41 -4.47
C TRP A 505 3.13 15.72 -3.10
N ALA A 506 2.48 16.52 -2.26
CA ALA A 506 2.90 16.75 -0.87
C ALA A 506 2.46 15.62 0.08
N VAL A 507 1.62 14.68 -0.36
CA VAL A 507 1.27 13.50 0.45
C VAL A 507 2.48 12.61 0.66
N ASN A 508 2.67 12.11 1.91
CA ASN A 508 3.76 11.20 2.27
C ASN A 508 5.17 11.79 2.07
N VAL A 509 5.33 13.10 2.28
CA VAL A 509 6.65 13.77 2.32
C VAL A 509 7.15 13.96 3.74
N ASP A 510 6.33 13.66 4.76
CA ASP A 510 6.68 13.85 6.16
C ASP A 510 7.87 13.00 6.58
N ALA A 511 8.72 13.64 7.37
CA ALA A 511 9.89 13.01 7.97
C ALA A 511 9.54 12.03 9.10
N ASP A 512 8.28 11.91 9.49
CA ASP A 512 7.84 11.05 10.58
C ASP A 512 7.63 9.62 10.12
N TYR A 513 8.13 8.69 10.92
CA TYR A 513 7.94 7.27 10.65
C TYR A 513 6.46 6.90 10.71
N HIS A 514 5.91 6.42 9.61
CA HIS A 514 4.48 6.13 9.43
C HIS A 514 3.89 5.21 10.51
N GLU A 515 4.67 4.27 11.04
CA GLU A 515 4.23 3.30 12.04
C GLU A 515 4.33 3.79 13.50
N GLN A 516 4.66 5.07 13.73
CA GLN A 516 4.74 5.61 15.09
C GLN A 516 3.36 6.09 15.56
N GLN A 517 2.95 5.71 16.75
CA GLN A 517 1.75 6.25 17.38
C GLN A 517 1.99 7.69 17.81
N ILE A 518 1.08 8.59 17.47
CA ILE A 518 0.98 9.89 18.14
C ILE A 518 0.47 9.59 19.56
N GLY A 519 1.20 10.02 20.60
CA GLY A 519 0.81 9.76 21.98
C GLY A 519 -0.65 10.13 22.22
N ARG A 520 -1.40 9.22 22.85
CA ARG A 520 -2.79 9.48 23.28
C ARG A 520 -2.78 10.73 24.17
N GLN A 521 -3.39 11.83 23.72
CA GLN A 521 -3.73 12.91 24.64
C GLN A 521 -4.76 12.37 25.65
N PRO A 522 -4.62 12.69 26.94
CA PRO A 522 -5.67 12.37 27.92
C PRO A 522 -6.98 13.01 27.48
N SER A 523 -8.05 12.24 27.42
CA SER A 523 -9.39 12.72 27.12
C SER A 523 -9.77 13.80 28.15
N GLY A 524 -9.73 15.09 27.74
CA GLY A 524 -10.14 16.19 28.59
C GLY A 524 -9.38 17.52 28.46
N ALA A 525 -8.33 17.61 27.64
CA ALA A 525 -7.67 18.89 27.38
C ALA A 525 -8.25 19.56 26.11
N PRO A 526 -8.50 20.88 26.11
CA PRO A 526 -8.89 21.59 24.90
C PRO A 526 -7.76 21.51 23.85
N PRO A 527 -8.06 21.59 22.55
CA PRO A 527 -7.06 21.47 21.50
C PRO A 527 -6.04 22.59 21.63
N ASP A 528 -4.79 22.20 21.84
CA ASP A 528 -3.67 23.13 21.87
C ASP A 528 -3.43 23.68 20.45
N SER A 529 -3.45 25.00 20.31
CA SER A 529 -3.30 25.74 19.05
C SER A 529 -1.85 25.80 18.52
N SER A 530 -0.94 24.99 19.08
CA SER A 530 0.42 24.86 18.59
C SER A 530 0.49 23.74 17.53
N GLY A 531 0.49 24.18 16.26
CA GLY A 531 0.51 23.30 15.09
C GLY A 531 1.76 22.41 15.03
N THR A 532 1.58 21.15 15.38
CA THR A 532 2.52 20.08 15.02
C THR A 532 1.71 18.82 14.69
N GLY A 533 1.65 18.48 13.41
CA GLY A 533 1.24 17.16 12.96
C GLY A 533 -0.05 17.05 12.17
N ARG A 534 -0.25 17.87 11.17
CA ARG A 534 -1.13 17.58 10.04
C ARG A 534 -0.44 18.04 8.75
N ALA A 535 0.14 17.11 8.04
CA ALA A 535 0.44 17.35 6.65
C ALA A 535 -0.72 16.80 5.81
N VAL A 536 -1.88 17.38 5.96
CA VAL A 536 -2.85 17.47 4.87
C VAL A 536 -2.31 18.59 3.98
N PRO A 537 -2.08 18.37 2.67
CA PRO A 537 -1.66 19.43 1.78
C PRO A 537 -2.61 20.62 1.91
N MET A 538 -2.04 21.80 2.17
CA MET A 538 -2.84 23.03 2.21
C MET A 538 -3.35 23.35 0.80
N PRO A 539 -4.51 24.01 0.64
CA PRO A 539 -4.92 24.56 -0.64
C PRO A 539 -3.80 25.40 -1.22
N VAL A 540 -3.53 25.27 -2.51
CA VAL A 540 -2.54 26.11 -3.19
C VAL A 540 -3.11 27.53 -3.19
N GLY A 541 -2.52 28.43 -2.44
CA GLY A 541 -2.95 29.81 -2.29
C GLY A 541 -2.99 30.52 -3.66
N SER A 542 -3.99 31.36 -3.82
CA SER A 542 -4.21 32.26 -4.97
C SER A 542 -3.06 33.25 -5.16
#